data_e34b453ec09c98bb543400ef7e747259
#
_entry.id   e34b453ec09c98bb543400ef7e747259
#
_cell.length_a   1.000
_cell.length_b   1.000
_cell.length_c   1.000
_cell.angle_alpha   90.00
_cell.angle_beta   90.00
_cell.angle_gamma   90.00
#
_symmetry.space_group_name_H-M   'P 1'
#
loop_
_entity.id
_entity.type
_entity.pdbx_description
1 polymer ?
#
loop_
_entity_poly.entity_id
_entity_poly.type
_entity_poly.pdbx_seq_one_letter_code
_entity_poly.pdbx_strand_id
1 'polypeptide(L)'
;MIVENTYWGLDQSTWEIIFSLLKVFLPGSIMAFFGAYYQARKKKETALKVGITRLRIAAYEDIVETISKLAEQVSPTLSDDAQIKKILSYYGYTDFNTDYSSIIGTEKGFDSFYDSICEKVDEYDIYLDYKVHKQCTGSISIFTHMKTILDAYCDTMRVLKEKGNNDRKLQDKIDLGYRLAAVLLKNEINKGFILVGDIIARQINGVRVNYRKYRIRKIAYKFFEPVLRLADSYMSDETWRGSLSRKFLFGILGDRLSVVAKLAVFVEILAYIHVSDHYSPSAYFTMDEDSRIKASSKFMSSFYLQLHHNR
;
A
#
# COMPACT_ATOMS: atom_id res chain seq x y z
N MET A 1 59.53 75.75 -2.39
CA MET A 1 58.58 75.00 -3.20
C MET A 1 58.09 73.84 -2.34
N ILE A 2 56.95 73.97 -1.77
CA ILE A 2 56.32 72.90 -0.96
C ILE A 2 55.61 72.03 -1.96
N VAL A 3 56.14 70.82 -2.22
CA VAL A 3 55.42 69.83 -3.01
C VAL A 3 54.28 69.28 -2.18
N GLU A 4 53.07 69.81 -2.46
CA GLU A 4 51.88 69.20 -1.87
C GLU A 4 51.74 67.77 -2.40
N ASN A 5 51.83 66.83 -1.50
CA ASN A 5 51.58 65.41 -1.81
C ASN A 5 50.08 65.22 -2.02
N THR A 6 49.63 65.44 -3.23
CA THR A 6 48.25 65.11 -3.66
C THR A 6 48.24 63.70 -4.21
N TYR A 7 47.58 62.76 -3.53
CA TYR A 7 47.21 61.44 -4.05
C TYR A 7 45.87 61.53 -4.76
N TRP A 8 45.81 61.25 -6.04
CA TRP A 8 44.61 61.32 -6.84
C TRP A 8 43.91 62.70 -6.85
N GLY A 9 44.68 63.78 -6.71
CA GLY A 9 44.16 65.16 -6.74
C GLY A 9 43.50 65.64 -5.45
N LEU A 10 43.60 64.85 -4.38
CA LEU A 10 43.08 65.20 -3.05
C LEU A 10 44.29 65.40 -2.09
N ASP A 11 44.14 66.37 -1.20
CA ASP A 11 45.16 66.60 -0.17
C ASP A 11 45.10 65.53 0.94
N GLN A 12 46.15 65.43 1.71
CA GLN A 12 46.30 64.39 2.73
C GLN A 12 45.20 64.50 3.82
N SER A 13 44.78 65.72 4.15
CA SER A 13 43.73 65.98 5.15
C SER A 13 42.35 65.44 4.68
N THR A 14 42.04 65.58 3.41
CA THR A 14 40.83 65.06 2.79
C THR A 14 40.80 63.54 2.81
N TRP A 15 41.97 62.88 2.55
CA TRP A 15 42.09 61.44 2.66
C TRP A 15 41.89 60.93 4.09
N GLU A 16 42.40 61.63 5.10
CA GLU A 16 42.22 61.26 6.49
C GLU A 16 40.73 61.32 6.91
N ILE A 17 39.99 62.34 6.43
CA ILE A 17 38.56 62.43 6.64
C ILE A 17 37.84 61.30 5.96
N ILE A 18 38.15 61.01 4.68
CA ILE A 18 37.53 59.91 3.94
C ILE A 18 37.78 58.58 4.65
N PHE A 19 39.02 58.28 5.06
CA PHE A 19 39.32 57.06 5.78
C PHE A 19 38.67 56.96 7.15
N SER A 20 38.50 58.06 7.88
CA SER A 20 37.78 58.07 9.13
C SER A 20 36.27 57.81 8.93
N LEU A 21 35.66 58.38 7.92
CA LEU A 21 34.28 58.08 7.56
C LEU A 21 34.11 56.63 7.09
N LEU A 22 35.00 56.13 6.27
CA LEU A 22 34.95 54.73 5.81
C LEU A 22 35.11 53.75 6.99
N LYS A 23 35.99 54.05 7.96
CA LYS A 23 36.17 53.20 9.14
C LYS A 23 34.89 53.15 10.01
N VAL A 24 34.10 54.21 10.05
CA VAL A 24 32.87 54.26 10.85
C VAL A 24 31.69 53.65 10.07
N PHE A 25 31.51 54.04 8.82
CA PHE A 25 30.33 53.65 8.00
C PHE A 25 30.45 52.27 7.36
N LEU A 26 31.65 51.83 6.94
CA LEU A 26 31.86 50.60 6.22
C LEU A 26 31.49 49.37 7.06
N PRO A 27 31.90 49.22 8.33
CA PRO A 27 31.48 48.09 9.14
C PRO A 27 29.99 48.07 9.39
N GLY A 28 29.36 49.24 9.64
CA GLY A 28 27.93 49.36 9.87
C GLY A 28 27.11 49.00 8.64
N SER A 29 27.48 49.48 7.45
CA SER A 29 26.81 49.18 6.20
C SER A 29 26.97 47.69 5.78
N ILE A 30 28.14 47.13 5.97
CA ILE A 30 28.39 45.68 5.74
C ILE A 30 27.53 44.85 6.67
N MET A 31 27.52 45.15 7.97
CA MET A 31 26.67 44.43 8.95
C MET A 31 25.19 44.55 8.64
N ALA A 32 24.73 45.75 8.23
CA ALA A 32 23.35 45.97 7.83
C ALA A 32 22.98 45.16 6.58
N PHE A 33 23.87 45.13 5.57
CA PHE A 33 23.70 44.34 4.34
C PHE A 33 23.62 42.85 4.65
N PHE A 34 24.56 42.30 5.44
CA PHE A 34 24.53 40.91 5.83
C PHE A 34 23.31 40.57 6.68
N GLY A 35 22.91 41.47 7.58
CA GLY A 35 21.71 41.32 8.38
C GLY A 35 20.44 41.24 7.52
N ALA A 36 20.31 42.19 6.56
CA ALA A 36 19.18 42.22 5.63
C ALA A 36 19.16 40.97 4.72
N TYR A 37 20.32 40.59 4.19
CA TYR A 37 20.45 39.36 3.37
C TYR A 37 20.07 38.11 4.17
N TYR A 38 20.58 37.96 5.38
CA TYR A 38 20.26 36.82 6.25
C TYR A 38 18.75 36.77 6.58
N GLN A 39 18.14 37.92 6.90
CA GLN A 39 16.70 38.00 7.15
C GLN A 39 15.87 37.67 5.91
N ALA A 40 16.27 38.16 4.73
CA ALA A 40 15.60 37.86 3.47
C ALA A 40 15.68 36.35 3.16
N ARG A 41 16.86 35.75 3.32
CA ARG A 41 17.05 34.30 3.16
C ARG A 41 16.20 33.51 4.14
N LYS A 42 16.20 33.87 5.42
CA LYS A 42 15.39 33.21 6.45
C LYS A 42 13.89 33.32 6.19
N LYS A 43 13.41 34.49 5.72
CA LYS A 43 12.02 34.68 5.31
C LYS A 43 11.67 33.79 4.11
N LYS A 44 12.55 33.69 3.09
CA LYS A 44 12.35 32.82 1.94
C LYS A 44 12.32 31.34 2.33
N GLU A 45 13.23 30.90 3.19
CA GLU A 45 13.25 29.51 3.70
C GLU A 45 11.99 29.21 4.52
N THR A 46 11.50 30.15 5.32
CA THR A 46 10.26 29.98 6.09
C THR A 46 9.04 29.92 5.18
N ALA A 47 8.95 30.79 4.18
CA ALA A 47 7.86 30.79 3.21
C ALA A 47 7.82 29.47 2.40
N LEU A 48 8.99 28.95 1.98
CA LEU A 48 9.11 27.65 1.32
C LEU A 48 8.64 26.51 2.24
N LYS A 49 9.09 26.49 3.51
CA LYS A 49 8.64 25.49 4.47
C LYS A 49 7.15 25.50 4.69
N VAL A 50 6.53 26.69 4.80
CA VAL A 50 5.08 26.83 4.93
C VAL A 50 4.35 26.33 3.68
N GLY A 51 4.86 26.66 2.49
CA GLY A 51 4.31 26.17 1.22
C GLY A 51 4.33 24.65 1.12
N ILE A 52 5.49 24.04 1.39
CA ILE A 52 5.64 22.56 1.39
C ILE A 52 4.73 21.92 2.44
N THR A 53 4.60 22.51 3.62
CA THR A 53 3.72 21.97 4.68
C THR A 53 2.27 22.00 4.24
N ARG A 54 1.80 23.05 3.58
CA ARG A 54 0.43 23.14 3.06
C ARG A 54 0.15 22.06 1.99
N LEU A 55 1.07 21.90 1.04
CA LEU A 55 0.95 20.86 0.01
C LEU A 55 0.95 19.45 0.63
N ARG A 56 1.76 19.23 1.67
CA ARG A 56 1.77 17.97 2.40
C ARG A 56 0.47 17.69 3.13
N ILE A 57 -0.13 18.71 3.75
CA ILE A 57 -1.43 18.55 4.42
C ILE A 57 -2.50 18.19 3.41
N ALA A 58 -2.57 18.91 2.27
CA ALA A 58 -3.52 18.59 1.21
C ALA A 58 -3.34 17.15 0.69
N ALA A 59 -2.10 16.72 0.45
CA ALA A 59 -1.80 15.34 0.06
C ALA A 59 -2.29 14.31 1.10
N TYR A 60 -2.13 14.62 2.38
CA TYR A 60 -2.60 13.76 3.46
C TYR A 60 -4.12 13.68 3.53
N GLU A 61 -4.81 14.80 3.35
CA GLU A 61 -6.26 14.86 3.33
C GLU A 61 -6.83 14.01 2.19
N ASP A 62 -6.28 14.14 0.97
CA ASP A 62 -6.70 13.36 -0.20
C ASP A 62 -6.48 11.85 -0.03
N ILE A 63 -5.34 11.46 0.54
CA ILE A 63 -5.05 10.05 0.81
C ILE A 63 -6.01 9.50 1.87
N VAL A 64 -6.26 10.23 2.96
CA VAL A 64 -7.19 9.82 4.02
C VAL A 64 -8.61 9.73 3.48
N GLU A 65 -9.05 10.68 2.65
CA GLU A 65 -10.35 10.64 1.99
C GLU A 65 -10.51 9.38 1.13
N THR A 66 -9.48 9.07 0.32
CA THR A 66 -9.48 7.85 -0.52
C THR A 66 -9.56 6.59 0.35
N ILE A 67 -8.76 6.51 1.41
CA ILE A 67 -8.75 5.38 2.34
C ILE A 67 -10.08 5.26 3.09
N SER A 68 -10.72 6.37 3.43
CA SER A 68 -11.98 6.37 4.17
C SER A 68 -13.11 5.65 3.45
N LYS A 69 -13.06 5.57 2.13
CA LYS A 69 -14.01 4.80 1.31
C LYS A 69 -14.03 3.30 1.66
N LEU A 70 -12.93 2.77 2.21
CA LEU A 70 -12.88 1.39 2.70
C LEU A 70 -13.70 1.17 3.97
N ALA A 71 -14.03 2.22 4.70
CA ALA A 71 -14.81 2.13 5.94
C ALA A 71 -16.29 1.83 5.71
N GLU A 72 -16.79 2.11 4.49
CA GLU A 72 -18.16 1.78 4.13
C GLU A 72 -18.32 0.27 4.00
N GLN A 73 -18.93 -0.34 5.01
CA GLN A 73 -19.14 -1.78 5.06
C GLN A 73 -20.58 -2.13 4.71
N VAL A 74 -20.71 -3.24 4.01
CA VAL A 74 -21.99 -3.84 3.65
C VAL A 74 -22.02 -5.28 4.13
N SER A 75 -23.19 -5.71 4.60
CA SER A 75 -23.43 -7.11 4.89
C SER A 75 -23.82 -7.85 3.61
N PRO A 76 -23.28 -9.05 3.36
CA PRO A 76 -23.70 -9.86 2.23
C PRO A 76 -25.20 -10.24 2.36
N THR A 77 -25.80 -10.65 1.25
CA THR A 77 -27.15 -11.23 1.29
C THR A 77 -27.14 -12.50 2.16
N LEU A 78 -28.29 -12.91 2.69
CA LEU A 78 -28.37 -14.12 3.53
C LEU A 78 -27.83 -15.37 2.82
N SER A 79 -28.05 -15.49 1.52
CA SER A 79 -27.52 -16.60 0.72
C SER A 79 -26.01 -16.54 0.56
N ASP A 80 -25.46 -15.36 0.27
CA ASP A 80 -24.01 -15.15 0.12
C ASP A 80 -23.30 -15.33 1.47
N ASP A 81 -23.88 -14.80 2.56
CA ASP A 81 -23.36 -14.97 3.92
C ASP A 81 -23.23 -16.45 4.29
N ALA A 82 -24.30 -17.22 4.06
CA ALA A 82 -24.28 -18.65 4.31
C ALA A 82 -23.25 -19.39 3.46
N GLN A 83 -23.10 -19.01 2.18
CA GLN A 83 -22.12 -19.61 1.28
C GLN A 83 -20.70 -19.25 1.69
N ILE A 84 -20.41 -17.97 1.97
CA ILE A 84 -19.10 -17.48 2.42
C ILE A 84 -18.70 -18.18 3.72
N LYS A 85 -19.58 -18.19 4.72
CA LYS A 85 -19.34 -18.86 6.01
C LYS A 85 -19.05 -20.35 5.83
N LYS A 86 -19.83 -21.01 5.00
CA LYS A 86 -19.66 -22.43 4.73
C LYS A 86 -18.30 -22.71 4.06
N ILE A 87 -17.90 -21.93 3.05
CA ILE A 87 -16.60 -22.09 2.39
C ILE A 87 -15.46 -21.86 3.37
N LEU A 88 -15.50 -20.76 4.11
CA LEU A 88 -14.41 -20.37 5.00
C LEU A 88 -14.29 -21.27 6.24
N SER A 89 -15.38 -21.94 6.67
CA SER A 89 -15.34 -22.90 7.77
C SER A 89 -14.42 -24.10 7.51
N TYR A 90 -14.27 -24.51 6.25
CA TYR A 90 -13.33 -25.60 5.88
C TYR A 90 -11.87 -25.24 6.10
N TYR A 91 -11.56 -23.95 6.21
CA TYR A 91 -10.22 -23.43 6.49
C TYR A 91 -10.05 -23.00 7.95
N GLY A 92 -10.99 -23.37 8.83
CA GLY A 92 -10.92 -23.06 10.26
C GLY A 92 -11.41 -21.67 10.64
N TYR A 93 -12.04 -20.94 9.73
CA TYR A 93 -12.69 -19.66 10.02
C TYR A 93 -14.12 -19.93 10.48
N THR A 94 -14.34 -20.04 11.80
CA THR A 94 -15.66 -20.46 12.34
C THR A 94 -16.48 -19.33 12.96
N ASP A 95 -15.82 -18.26 13.39
CA ASP A 95 -16.50 -17.19 14.15
C ASP A 95 -15.99 -15.81 13.66
N PHE A 96 -16.54 -15.36 12.55
CA PHE A 96 -16.12 -14.10 11.95
C PHE A 96 -17.29 -13.35 11.32
N ASN A 97 -17.13 -12.02 11.29
CA ASN A 97 -18.06 -11.15 10.62
C ASN A 97 -17.77 -11.13 9.11
N THR A 98 -18.76 -11.46 8.30
CA THR A 98 -18.70 -11.47 6.84
C THR A 98 -18.93 -10.10 6.20
N ASP A 99 -19.22 -9.05 6.97
CA ASP A 99 -19.26 -7.70 6.41
C ASP A 99 -17.94 -7.36 5.73
N TYR A 100 -18.01 -6.73 4.58
CA TYR A 100 -16.85 -6.32 3.77
C TYR A 100 -17.01 -4.90 3.27
N SER A 101 -15.93 -4.27 2.84
CA SER A 101 -16.01 -2.94 2.24
C SER A 101 -16.75 -3.01 0.89
N SER A 102 -17.81 -2.18 0.74
CA SER A 102 -18.64 -2.12 -0.46
C SER A 102 -17.82 -1.93 -1.73
N ILE A 103 -16.76 -1.10 -1.63
CA ILE A 103 -15.95 -0.72 -2.78
C ILE A 103 -15.08 -1.85 -3.32
N ILE A 104 -14.63 -2.80 -2.48
CA ILE A 104 -13.77 -3.90 -2.91
C ILE A 104 -14.52 -5.21 -3.13
N GLY A 105 -15.83 -5.22 -2.96
CA GLY A 105 -16.67 -6.40 -3.15
C GLY A 105 -17.09 -6.67 -4.60
N THR A 106 -16.66 -5.85 -5.55
CA THR A 106 -16.93 -5.99 -6.99
C THR A 106 -15.68 -5.65 -7.81
N GLU A 107 -15.56 -6.21 -9.01
CA GLU A 107 -14.45 -5.94 -9.94
C GLU A 107 -14.26 -4.43 -10.15
N LYS A 108 -15.31 -3.75 -10.61
CA LYS A 108 -15.26 -2.32 -10.92
C LYS A 108 -14.91 -1.45 -9.70
N GLY A 109 -15.47 -1.76 -8.54
CA GLY A 109 -15.20 -1.00 -7.31
C GLY A 109 -13.76 -1.19 -6.85
N PHE A 110 -13.27 -2.42 -6.91
CA PHE A 110 -11.90 -2.75 -6.56
C PHE A 110 -10.89 -2.03 -7.45
N ASP A 111 -11.06 -2.11 -8.78
CA ASP A 111 -10.17 -1.45 -9.74
C ASP A 111 -10.17 0.06 -9.55
N SER A 112 -11.36 0.67 -9.44
CA SER A 112 -11.47 2.11 -9.22
C SER A 112 -10.78 2.57 -7.93
N PHE A 113 -10.88 1.80 -6.85
CA PHE A 113 -10.20 2.11 -5.60
C PHE A 113 -8.68 1.92 -5.74
N TYR A 114 -8.25 0.81 -6.33
CA TYR A 114 -6.82 0.51 -6.53
C TYR A 114 -6.14 1.60 -7.36
N ASP A 115 -6.71 1.95 -8.49
CA ASP A 115 -6.18 2.97 -9.38
C ASP A 115 -6.14 4.34 -8.67
N SER A 116 -7.23 4.70 -7.97
CA SER A 116 -7.31 5.97 -7.24
C SER A 116 -6.25 6.09 -6.15
N ILE A 117 -5.99 5.04 -5.35
CA ILE A 117 -4.98 5.10 -4.28
C ILE A 117 -3.56 5.10 -4.84
N CYS A 118 -3.30 4.35 -5.93
CA CYS A 118 -2.01 4.38 -6.61
C CYS A 118 -1.73 5.76 -7.20
N GLU A 119 -2.68 6.32 -7.96
CA GLU A 119 -2.57 7.66 -8.55
C GLU A 119 -2.28 8.72 -7.49
N LYS A 120 -3.00 8.71 -6.36
CA LYS A 120 -2.79 9.67 -5.27
C LYS A 120 -1.42 9.53 -4.60
N VAL A 121 -0.95 8.32 -4.39
CA VAL A 121 0.38 8.11 -3.80
C VAL A 121 1.48 8.54 -4.75
N ASP A 122 1.33 8.27 -6.05
CA ASP A 122 2.31 8.68 -7.08
C ASP A 122 2.29 10.20 -7.30
N GLU A 123 1.10 10.83 -7.35
CA GLU A 123 0.94 12.28 -7.49
C GLU A 123 1.64 13.04 -6.35
N TYR A 124 1.54 12.51 -5.15
CA TYR A 124 2.04 13.17 -3.94
C TYR A 124 3.38 12.64 -3.44
N ASP A 125 4.06 11.76 -4.16
CA ASP A 125 5.31 11.09 -3.74
C ASP A 125 6.34 12.07 -3.15
N ILE A 126 6.58 13.19 -3.83
CA ILE A 126 7.55 14.22 -3.40
C ILE A 126 7.13 15.00 -2.16
N TYR A 127 5.85 14.99 -1.82
CA TYR A 127 5.30 15.71 -0.65
C TYR A 127 5.10 14.80 0.55
N LEU A 128 5.00 13.49 0.34
CA LEU A 128 4.82 12.52 1.43
C LEU A 128 6.08 12.43 2.29
N ASP A 129 5.90 12.38 3.60
CA ASP A 129 6.98 11.92 4.46
C ASP A 129 7.31 10.47 4.12
N TYR A 130 8.59 10.14 4.10
CA TYR A 130 9.08 8.79 3.79
C TYR A 130 8.33 7.66 4.53
N LYS A 131 7.83 7.94 5.72
CA LYS A 131 7.12 6.97 6.55
C LYS A 131 5.70 6.75 6.10
N VAL A 132 5.00 7.82 5.72
CA VAL A 132 3.66 7.74 5.12
C VAL A 132 3.77 7.02 3.78
N HIS A 133 4.65 7.47 2.90
CA HIS A 133 4.90 6.85 1.62
C HIS A 133 5.18 5.34 1.75
N LYS A 134 6.13 4.97 2.61
CA LYS A 134 6.48 3.57 2.83
C LYS A 134 5.32 2.73 3.37
N GLN A 135 4.47 3.29 4.23
CA GLN A 135 3.32 2.57 4.76
C GLN A 135 2.21 2.45 3.71
N CYS A 136 1.96 3.50 2.93
CA CYS A 136 1.05 3.46 1.79
C CYS A 136 1.47 2.38 0.79
N THR A 137 2.73 2.41 0.35
CA THR A 137 3.28 1.43 -0.59
C THR A 137 3.18 0.00 -0.04
N GLY A 138 3.45 -0.19 1.27
CA GLY A 138 3.30 -1.50 1.92
C GLY A 138 1.85 -1.99 1.97
N SER A 139 0.88 -1.09 2.11
CA SER A 139 -0.55 -1.43 2.09
C SER A 139 -1.04 -1.68 0.66
N ILE A 140 -0.63 -0.86 -0.29
CA ILE A 140 -0.91 -1.02 -1.72
C ILE A 140 -0.37 -2.37 -2.23
N SER A 141 0.80 -2.81 -1.76
CA SER A 141 1.38 -4.11 -2.16
C SER A 141 0.44 -5.29 -1.91
N ILE A 142 -0.37 -5.26 -0.83
CA ILE A 142 -1.39 -6.31 -0.58
C ILE A 142 -2.46 -6.27 -1.68
N PHE A 143 -2.91 -5.07 -2.04
CA PHE A 143 -3.89 -4.89 -3.12
C PHE A 143 -3.32 -5.31 -4.48
N THR A 144 -2.06 -5.02 -4.75
CA THR A 144 -1.40 -5.43 -6.00
C THR A 144 -1.40 -6.94 -6.16
N HIS A 145 -1.03 -7.68 -5.09
CA HIS A 145 -1.08 -9.14 -5.12
C HIS A 145 -2.51 -9.67 -5.27
N MET A 146 -3.46 -9.06 -4.56
CA MET A 146 -4.88 -9.42 -4.68
C MET A 146 -5.40 -9.14 -6.08
N LYS A 147 -5.07 -7.98 -6.67
CA LYS A 147 -5.41 -7.62 -8.05
C LYS A 147 -4.89 -8.65 -9.04
N THR A 148 -3.61 -8.97 -8.98
CA THR A 148 -3.00 -9.97 -9.88
C THR A 148 -3.73 -11.31 -9.84
N ILE A 149 -4.13 -11.77 -8.65
CA ILE A 149 -4.89 -13.02 -8.50
C ILE A 149 -6.30 -12.88 -9.05
N LEU A 150 -6.99 -11.78 -8.75
CA LEU A 150 -8.37 -11.54 -9.19
C LEU A 150 -8.46 -11.33 -10.72
N ASP A 151 -7.52 -10.60 -11.31
CA ASP A 151 -7.44 -10.42 -12.76
C ASP A 151 -7.24 -11.78 -13.47
N ALA A 152 -6.27 -12.58 -13.00
CA ALA A 152 -6.06 -13.92 -13.53
C ALA A 152 -7.31 -14.82 -13.36
N TYR A 153 -8.03 -14.68 -12.24
CA TYR A 153 -9.29 -15.38 -12.02
C TYR A 153 -10.38 -14.94 -13.00
N CYS A 154 -10.59 -13.63 -13.17
CA CYS A 154 -11.59 -13.10 -14.10
C CYS A 154 -11.32 -13.55 -15.54
N ASP A 155 -10.07 -13.45 -15.98
CA ASP A 155 -9.66 -13.87 -17.30
C ASP A 155 -9.85 -15.38 -17.49
N THR A 156 -9.49 -16.19 -16.49
CA THR A 156 -9.72 -17.63 -16.51
C THR A 156 -11.20 -17.95 -16.60
N MET A 157 -12.04 -17.30 -15.81
CA MET A 157 -13.49 -17.52 -15.82
C MET A 157 -14.11 -17.13 -17.17
N ARG A 158 -13.63 -16.05 -17.78
CA ARG A 158 -14.07 -15.63 -19.13
C ARG A 158 -13.63 -16.59 -20.21
N VAL A 159 -12.38 -17.09 -20.15
CA VAL A 159 -11.83 -18.07 -21.13
C VAL A 159 -12.54 -19.43 -21.00
N LEU A 160 -12.79 -19.88 -19.77
CA LEU A 160 -13.42 -21.18 -19.52
C LEU A 160 -14.95 -21.16 -19.60
N LYS A 161 -15.53 -20.00 -19.95
CA LYS A 161 -16.98 -19.88 -20.13
C LYS A 161 -17.50 -20.91 -21.14
N GLU A 162 -18.38 -21.79 -20.66
CA GLU A 162 -19.03 -22.76 -21.52
C GLU A 162 -20.01 -22.09 -22.51
N LYS A 163 -20.06 -22.58 -23.73
CA LYS A 163 -21.04 -22.11 -24.73
C LYS A 163 -22.44 -22.35 -24.19
N GLY A 164 -23.19 -21.27 -23.93
CA GLY A 164 -24.56 -21.33 -23.42
C GLY A 164 -24.67 -20.95 -21.93
N ASN A 165 -23.56 -20.70 -21.25
CA ASN A 165 -23.62 -20.19 -19.85
C ASN A 165 -24.09 -18.73 -19.84
N ASN A 166 -25.04 -18.42 -18.98
CA ASN A 166 -25.61 -17.08 -18.86
C ASN A 166 -24.53 -16.09 -18.29
N ASP A 167 -24.33 -14.96 -18.96
CA ASP A 167 -23.40 -13.91 -18.53
C ASP A 167 -23.63 -13.49 -17.09
N ARG A 168 -24.87 -13.51 -16.62
CA ARG A 168 -25.22 -13.21 -15.24
C ARG A 168 -24.63 -14.19 -14.24
N LYS A 169 -24.69 -15.50 -14.51
CA LYS A 169 -24.08 -16.51 -13.62
C LYS A 169 -22.55 -16.38 -13.56
N LEU A 170 -21.93 -16.03 -14.68
CA LEU A 170 -20.50 -15.78 -14.71
C LEU A 170 -20.14 -14.57 -13.85
N GLN A 171 -20.89 -13.47 -13.97
CA GLN A 171 -20.65 -12.27 -13.19
C GLN A 171 -20.91 -12.51 -11.69
N ASP A 172 -21.96 -13.26 -11.34
CA ASP A 172 -22.23 -13.63 -9.95
C ASP A 172 -21.06 -14.41 -9.32
N LYS A 173 -20.41 -15.31 -10.08
CA LYS A 173 -19.22 -16.05 -9.62
C LYS A 173 -18.00 -15.13 -9.48
N ILE A 174 -17.78 -14.22 -10.42
CA ILE A 174 -16.70 -13.24 -10.36
C ILE A 174 -16.90 -12.36 -9.11
N ASP A 175 -18.07 -11.81 -8.90
CA ASP A 175 -18.38 -10.97 -7.76
C ASP A 175 -18.26 -11.73 -6.43
N LEU A 176 -18.64 -13.00 -6.40
CA LEU A 176 -18.41 -13.85 -5.23
C LEU A 176 -16.90 -13.98 -4.90
N GLY A 177 -16.05 -14.09 -5.91
CA GLY A 177 -14.60 -14.08 -5.74
C GLY A 177 -14.10 -12.79 -5.08
N TYR A 178 -14.56 -11.62 -5.54
CA TYR A 178 -14.22 -10.34 -4.93
C TYR A 178 -14.72 -10.21 -3.50
N ARG A 179 -15.96 -10.61 -3.20
CA ARG A 179 -16.51 -10.58 -1.84
C ARG A 179 -15.73 -11.49 -0.90
N LEU A 180 -15.35 -12.68 -1.34
CA LEU A 180 -14.52 -13.61 -0.56
C LEU A 180 -13.13 -13.05 -0.29
N ALA A 181 -12.49 -12.41 -1.28
CA ALA A 181 -11.23 -11.72 -1.09
C ALA A 181 -11.37 -10.59 -0.06
N ALA A 182 -12.41 -9.77 -0.20
CA ALA A 182 -12.69 -8.67 0.70
C ALA A 182 -12.89 -9.13 2.15
N VAL A 183 -13.64 -10.22 2.38
CA VAL A 183 -13.86 -10.81 3.72
C VAL A 183 -12.57 -11.41 4.27
N LEU A 184 -11.86 -12.22 3.48
CA LEU A 184 -10.67 -12.96 3.92
C LEU A 184 -9.51 -12.05 4.30
N LEU A 185 -9.30 -10.96 3.54
CA LEU A 185 -8.20 -10.02 3.74
C LEU A 185 -8.62 -8.74 4.50
N LYS A 186 -9.87 -8.66 4.96
CA LYS A 186 -10.42 -7.50 5.68
C LYS A 186 -9.49 -6.97 6.77
N ASN A 187 -9.00 -7.85 7.62
CA ASN A 187 -8.16 -7.48 8.76
C ASN A 187 -6.80 -6.92 8.32
N GLU A 188 -6.20 -7.48 7.29
CA GLU A 188 -4.89 -7.06 6.76
C GLU A 188 -5.01 -5.71 6.07
N ILE A 189 -6.05 -5.54 5.27
CA ILE A 189 -6.38 -4.29 4.58
C ILE A 189 -6.64 -3.19 5.62
N ASN A 190 -7.54 -3.42 6.55
CA ASN A 190 -7.90 -2.44 7.56
C ASN A 190 -6.70 -2.06 8.43
N LYS A 191 -5.91 -3.04 8.93
CA LYS A 191 -4.71 -2.75 9.71
C LYS A 191 -3.69 -1.93 8.93
N GLY A 192 -3.53 -2.20 7.64
CA GLY A 192 -2.62 -1.45 6.77
C GLY A 192 -3.00 0.03 6.67
N PHE A 193 -4.23 0.29 6.31
CA PHE A 193 -4.72 1.65 6.07
C PHE A 193 -5.06 2.43 7.34
N ILE A 194 -5.56 1.78 8.40
CA ILE A 194 -5.70 2.43 9.72
C ILE A 194 -4.33 2.95 10.19
N LEU A 195 -3.28 2.17 9.99
CA LEU A 195 -1.93 2.59 10.36
C LEU A 195 -1.45 3.80 9.54
N VAL A 196 -1.80 3.87 8.25
CA VAL A 196 -1.53 5.07 7.42
C VAL A 196 -2.24 6.28 8.02
N GLY A 197 -3.54 6.17 8.30
CA GLY A 197 -4.32 7.23 8.93
C GLY A 197 -3.74 7.69 10.26
N ASP A 198 -3.34 6.77 11.13
CA ASP A 198 -2.69 7.08 12.41
C ASP A 198 -1.36 7.83 12.24
N ILE A 199 -0.54 7.43 11.28
CA ILE A 199 0.74 8.10 11.01
C ILE A 199 0.48 9.53 10.52
N ILE A 200 -0.45 9.69 9.59
CA ILE A 200 -0.86 11.00 9.05
C ILE A 200 -1.38 11.90 10.18
N ALA A 201 -2.35 11.42 10.97
CA ALA A 201 -2.93 12.18 12.08
C ALA A 201 -1.88 12.65 13.08
N ARG A 202 -0.91 11.80 13.42
CA ARG A 202 0.19 12.17 14.31
C ARG A 202 1.15 13.19 13.69
N GLN A 203 1.38 13.12 12.39
CA GLN A 203 2.23 14.09 11.70
C GLN A 203 1.57 15.48 11.60
N ILE A 204 0.28 15.53 11.30
CA ILE A 204 -0.49 16.78 11.28
C ILE A 204 -0.49 17.44 12.67
N ASN A 205 -0.69 16.64 13.72
CA ASN A 205 -0.74 17.12 15.08
C ASN A 205 0.65 17.35 15.73
N GLY A 206 1.75 17.21 14.98
CA GLY A 206 3.10 17.40 15.46
C GLY A 206 3.58 16.37 16.50
N VAL A 207 2.85 15.27 16.67
CA VAL A 207 3.19 14.21 17.62
C VAL A 207 4.28 13.32 17.05
N ARG A 208 5.42 13.23 17.75
CA ARG A 208 6.51 12.32 17.36
C ARG A 208 6.07 10.85 17.46
N VAL A 209 6.03 10.16 16.33
CA VAL A 209 5.73 8.72 16.30
C VAL A 209 6.88 7.94 16.94
N ASN A 210 6.59 7.16 17.97
CA ASN A 210 7.62 6.37 18.65
C ASN A 210 7.97 5.11 17.82
N TYR A 211 9.11 5.15 17.13
CA TYR A 211 9.54 4.15 16.13
C TYR A 211 10.18 2.89 16.71
N ARG A 212 10.26 2.73 18.03
CA ARG A 212 10.94 1.56 18.63
C ARG A 212 10.31 0.24 18.17
N LYS A 213 8.97 0.17 18.12
CA LYS A 213 8.24 -1.00 17.56
C LYS A 213 8.50 -1.23 16.06
N TYR A 214 8.66 -0.15 15.29
CA TYR A 214 8.95 -0.24 13.85
C TYR A 214 10.37 -0.70 13.55
N ARG A 215 11.34 -0.31 14.36
CA ARG A 215 12.75 -0.71 14.19
C ARG A 215 12.93 -2.23 14.38
N ILE A 216 12.26 -2.81 15.35
CA ILE A 216 12.27 -4.24 15.61
C ILE A 216 11.63 -5.00 14.44
N ARG A 217 10.48 -4.53 13.91
CA ARG A 217 9.84 -5.11 12.73
C ARG A 217 10.71 -5.00 11.46
N LYS A 218 11.45 -3.90 11.29
CA LYS A 218 12.37 -3.70 10.14
C LYS A 218 13.57 -4.65 10.20
N ILE A 219 14.10 -4.93 11.39
CA ILE A 219 15.20 -5.89 11.57
C ILE A 219 14.70 -7.30 11.29
N ALA A 220 13.56 -7.68 11.85
CA ALA A 220 12.91 -8.96 11.55
C ALA A 220 12.66 -9.11 10.04
N TYR A 221 12.20 -8.06 9.35
CA TYR A 221 11.95 -8.07 7.92
C TYR A 221 13.19 -8.36 7.07
N LYS A 222 14.33 -7.72 7.37
CA LYS A 222 15.60 -7.99 6.67
C LYS A 222 16.13 -9.42 6.86
N PHE A 223 15.86 -10.01 8.03
CA PHE A 223 16.23 -11.40 8.31
C PHE A 223 15.31 -12.40 7.59
N PHE A 224 14.03 -12.08 7.36
CA PHE A 224 13.05 -12.98 6.79
C PHE A 224 12.82 -12.79 5.28
N GLU A 225 13.33 -11.72 4.68
CA GLU A 225 13.21 -11.49 3.22
C GLU A 225 13.80 -12.65 2.38
N PRO A 226 14.97 -13.23 2.73
CA PRO A 226 15.48 -14.42 2.02
C PRO A 226 14.58 -15.65 2.20
N VAL A 227 13.99 -15.82 3.39
CA VAL A 227 13.07 -16.93 3.69
C VAL A 227 11.75 -16.77 2.95
N LEU A 228 11.27 -15.53 2.78
CA LEU A 228 10.07 -15.24 1.99
C LEU A 228 10.29 -15.47 0.49
N ARG A 229 11.47 -15.12 -0.04
CA ARG A 229 11.84 -15.44 -1.43
C ARG A 229 11.99 -16.96 -1.64
N LEU A 230 12.51 -17.68 -0.64
CA LEU A 230 12.55 -19.14 -0.66
C LEU A 230 11.12 -19.73 -0.64
N ALA A 231 10.24 -19.21 0.21
CA ALA A 231 8.85 -19.65 0.27
C ALA A 231 8.09 -19.36 -1.03
N ASP A 232 8.35 -18.22 -1.67
CA ASP A 232 7.79 -17.87 -2.99
C ASP A 232 8.28 -18.81 -4.08
N SER A 233 9.56 -19.22 -4.06
CA SER A 233 10.11 -20.20 -5.00
C SER A 233 9.58 -21.62 -4.76
N TYR A 234 9.31 -21.98 -3.50
CA TYR A 234 8.74 -23.29 -3.12
C TYR A 234 7.22 -23.36 -3.32
N MET A 235 6.50 -22.24 -3.27
CA MET A 235 5.06 -22.24 -3.57
C MET A 235 4.75 -22.42 -5.06
N SER A 236 5.74 -22.26 -5.93
CA SER A 236 5.66 -22.65 -7.35
C SER A 236 5.86 -24.16 -7.58
N ASP A 237 6.26 -24.92 -6.56
CA ASP A 237 6.53 -26.36 -6.67
C ASP A 237 5.34 -27.17 -6.11
N GLU A 238 4.75 -28.05 -6.91
CA GLU A 238 3.55 -28.83 -6.61
C GLU A 238 3.67 -29.73 -5.36
N THR A 239 4.90 -30.00 -4.92
CA THR A 239 5.19 -30.92 -3.80
C THR A 239 4.93 -30.34 -2.42
N TRP A 240 4.68 -29.03 -2.30
CA TRP A 240 4.59 -28.32 -1.00
C TRP A 240 3.19 -28.30 -0.37
N ARG A 241 2.26 -29.09 -0.87
CA ARG A 241 0.87 -29.14 -0.39
C ARG A 241 0.67 -29.90 0.94
N GLY A 242 1.71 -30.43 1.54
CA GLY A 242 1.66 -31.19 2.79
C GLY A 242 1.37 -30.34 4.05
N SER A 243 0.35 -30.69 4.80
CA SER A 243 -0.37 -29.93 5.82
C SER A 243 0.40 -29.54 7.11
N LEU A 244 1.49 -30.19 7.47
CA LEU A 244 2.18 -30.01 8.76
C LEU A 244 3.15 -28.82 8.75
N SER A 245 3.82 -28.57 7.64
CA SER A 245 4.75 -27.45 7.48
C SER A 245 4.03 -26.10 7.40
N ARG A 246 2.80 -26.06 6.89
CA ARG A 246 1.97 -24.84 6.89
C ARG A 246 1.73 -24.33 8.29
N LYS A 247 1.23 -25.16 9.22
CA LYS A 247 0.92 -24.75 10.60
C LYS A 247 2.16 -24.27 11.37
N PHE A 248 3.32 -24.88 11.13
CA PHE A 248 4.56 -24.53 11.79
C PHE A 248 5.14 -23.21 11.29
N LEU A 249 5.15 -22.99 9.97
CA LEU A 249 5.60 -21.74 9.37
C LEU A 249 4.67 -20.56 9.72
N PHE A 250 3.36 -20.80 9.80
CA PHE A 250 2.38 -19.77 10.15
C PHE A 250 2.46 -19.30 11.61
N GLY A 251 2.87 -20.19 12.52
CA GLY A 251 3.07 -19.83 13.93
C GLY A 251 4.32 -18.99 14.17
N ILE A 252 5.35 -19.14 13.35
CA ILE A 252 6.67 -18.52 13.58
C ILE A 252 6.82 -17.17 12.84
N LEU A 253 6.26 -17.01 11.66
CA LEU A 253 6.57 -15.90 10.75
C LEU A 253 5.60 -14.71 10.78
N GLY A 254 4.56 -14.73 11.60
CA GLY A 254 3.69 -13.58 11.90
C GLY A 254 2.83 -13.06 10.74
N ASP A 255 2.32 -11.83 10.90
CA ASP A 255 1.23 -11.22 10.10
C ASP A 255 1.37 -11.27 8.56
N ARG A 256 2.59 -11.36 8.00
CA ARG A 256 2.78 -11.39 6.53
C ARG A 256 2.66 -12.77 5.92
N LEU A 257 3.11 -13.80 6.61
CA LEU A 257 2.81 -15.17 6.19
C LEU A 257 1.32 -15.47 6.31
N SER A 258 0.63 -14.79 7.22
CA SER A 258 -0.83 -14.88 7.24
C SER A 258 -1.45 -14.34 5.94
N VAL A 259 -0.89 -13.28 5.34
CA VAL A 259 -1.35 -12.76 4.04
C VAL A 259 -1.08 -13.77 2.92
N VAL A 260 0.13 -14.27 2.81
CA VAL A 260 0.50 -15.27 1.77
C VAL A 260 -0.33 -16.53 1.91
N ALA A 261 -0.54 -17.01 3.15
CA ALA A 261 -1.41 -18.15 3.41
C ALA A 261 -2.84 -17.92 3.00
N LYS A 262 -3.36 -16.74 3.35
CA LYS A 262 -4.71 -16.36 2.97
C LYS A 262 -4.86 -16.26 1.45
N LEU A 263 -3.85 -15.74 0.75
CA LEU A 263 -3.84 -15.71 -0.70
C LEU A 263 -3.79 -17.12 -1.31
N ALA A 264 -3.02 -18.05 -0.73
CA ALA A 264 -3.00 -19.44 -1.17
C ALA A 264 -4.36 -20.13 -0.96
N VAL A 265 -4.96 -19.96 0.24
CA VAL A 265 -6.32 -20.42 0.53
C VAL A 265 -7.32 -19.78 -0.44
N PHE A 266 -7.13 -18.51 -0.76
CA PHE A 266 -8.00 -17.79 -1.69
C PHE A 266 -7.96 -18.42 -3.09
N VAL A 267 -6.79 -18.76 -3.61
CA VAL A 267 -6.68 -19.46 -4.93
C VAL A 267 -7.43 -20.80 -4.92
N GLU A 268 -7.34 -21.58 -3.82
CA GLU A 268 -8.13 -22.82 -3.70
C GLU A 268 -9.63 -22.54 -3.69
N ILE A 269 -10.06 -21.48 -3.03
CA ILE A 269 -11.47 -21.06 -3.00
C ILE A 269 -11.93 -20.65 -4.41
N LEU A 270 -11.13 -19.92 -5.15
CA LEU A 270 -11.45 -19.53 -6.53
C LEU A 270 -11.61 -20.77 -7.45
N ALA A 271 -10.74 -21.76 -7.27
CA ALA A 271 -10.86 -23.03 -7.99
C ALA A 271 -12.19 -23.76 -7.64
N TYR A 272 -12.57 -23.73 -6.33
CA TYR A 272 -13.88 -24.27 -5.93
C TYR A 272 -15.05 -23.49 -6.58
N ILE A 273 -15.03 -22.15 -6.59
CA ILE A 273 -16.11 -21.34 -7.17
C ILE A 273 -16.32 -21.71 -8.65
N HIS A 274 -15.23 -21.98 -9.38
CA HIS A 274 -15.36 -22.43 -10.78
C HIS A 274 -16.16 -23.71 -10.91
N VAL A 275 -15.90 -24.72 -10.04
CA VAL A 275 -16.56 -26.03 -10.11
C VAL A 275 -17.83 -26.14 -9.25
N SER A 276 -18.27 -25.05 -8.64
CA SER A 276 -19.39 -25.02 -7.68
C SER A 276 -20.75 -25.41 -8.28
N ASP A 277 -20.90 -25.40 -9.60
CA ASP A 277 -22.08 -25.89 -10.29
C ASP A 277 -22.17 -27.43 -10.25
N HIS A 278 -21.02 -28.12 -10.06
CA HIS A 278 -20.94 -29.58 -10.09
C HIS A 278 -20.76 -30.17 -8.67
N TYR A 279 -20.23 -29.40 -7.74
CA TYR A 279 -19.87 -29.86 -6.40
C TYR A 279 -20.39 -28.91 -5.33
N SER A 280 -21.07 -29.47 -4.31
CA SER A 280 -21.36 -28.71 -3.10
C SER A 280 -20.06 -28.43 -2.32
N PRO A 281 -20.00 -27.38 -1.46
CA PRO A 281 -18.81 -27.11 -0.66
C PRO A 281 -18.35 -28.32 0.14
N SER A 282 -19.31 -29.04 0.80
CA SER A 282 -19.00 -30.25 1.55
C SER A 282 -18.42 -31.34 0.67
N ALA A 283 -18.97 -31.60 -0.51
CA ALA A 283 -18.44 -32.62 -1.40
C ALA A 283 -17.01 -32.28 -1.89
N TYR A 284 -16.77 -31.03 -2.28
CA TYR A 284 -15.46 -30.61 -2.78
C TYR A 284 -14.37 -30.62 -1.71
N PHE A 285 -14.61 -29.99 -0.55
CA PHE A 285 -13.57 -29.83 0.49
C PHE A 285 -13.32 -31.10 1.31
N THR A 286 -14.18 -32.12 1.23
CA THR A 286 -13.94 -33.43 1.84
C THR A 286 -13.34 -34.46 0.89
N MET A 287 -13.18 -34.15 -0.41
CA MET A 287 -12.46 -35.00 -1.34
C MET A 287 -11.00 -35.15 -0.93
N ASP A 288 -10.41 -36.27 -1.33
CA ASP A 288 -8.97 -36.42 -1.29
C ASP A 288 -8.27 -35.40 -2.22
N GLU A 289 -7.00 -35.17 -2.03
CA GLU A 289 -6.23 -34.14 -2.73
C GLU A 289 -6.21 -34.41 -4.25
N ASP A 290 -6.01 -35.65 -4.66
CA ASP A 290 -5.93 -36.03 -6.08
C ASP A 290 -7.25 -35.79 -6.80
N SER A 291 -8.38 -36.12 -6.16
CA SER A 291 -9.73 -35.87 -6.70
C SER A 291 -10.02 -34.37 -6.83
N ARG A 292 -9.59 -33.56 -5.86
CA ARG A 292 -9.74 -32.08 -5.95
C ARG A 292 -8.89 -31.48 -7.05
N ILE A 293 -7.64 -31.92 -7.19
CA ILE A 293 -6.73 -31.48 -8.26
C ILE A 293 -7.35 -31.83 -9.60
N LYS A 294 -7.85 -33.06 -9.76
CA LYS A 294 -8.50 -33.49 -11.01
C LYS A 294 -9.75 -32.66 -11.32
N ALA A 295 -10.61 -32.42 -10.33
CA ALA A 295 -11.82 -31.61 -10.50
C ALA A 295 -11.51 -30.16 -10.90
N SER A 296 -10.45 -29.55 -10.38
CA SER A 296 -10.05 -28.16 -10.65
C SER A 296 -8.95 -28.01 -11.69
N SER A 297 -8.43 -29.10 -12.27
CA SER A 297 -7.24 -29.10 -13.14
C SER A 297 -7.34 -28.15 -14.33
N LYS A 298 -8.50 -28.10 -14.99
CA LYS A 298 -8.75 -27.21 -16.11
C LYS A 298 -8.70 -25.74 -15.71
N PHE A 299 -9.28 -25.42 -14.56
CA PHE A 299 -9.21 -24.08 -13.99
C PHE A 299 -7.77 -23.71 -13.61
N MET A 300 -7.10 -24.56 -12.83
CA MET A 300 -5.75 -24.29 -12.35
C MET A 300 -4.75 -24.11 -13.48
N SER A 301 -4.80 -24.96 -14.51
CA SER A 301 -3.94 -24.82 -15.70
C SER A 301 -4.15 -23.49 -16.41
N SER A 302 -5.40 -23.09 -16.64
CA SER A 302 -5.72 -21.81 -17.26
C SER A 302 -5.35 -20.64 -16.37
N PHE A 303 -5.63 -20.73 -15.07
CA PHE A 303 -5.32 -19.70 -14.08
C PHE A 303 -3.81 -19.42 -14.00
N TYR A 304 -2.97 -20.44 -13.95
CA TYR A 304 -1.52 -20.24 -13.94
C TYR A 304 -1.00 -19.62 -15.22
N LEU A 305 -1.58 -19.95 -16.38
CA LEU A 305 -1.24 -19.28 -17.65
C LEU A 305 -1.57 -17.77 -17.59
N GLN A 306 -2.77 -17.41 -17.11
CA GLN A 306 -3.17 -16.03 -16.98
C GLN A 306 -2.33 -15.28 -15.91
N LEU A 307 -2.02 -15.94 -14.79
CA LEU A 307 -1.19 -15.36 -13.74
C LEU A 307 0.23 -15.03 -14.24
N HIS A 308 0.78 -15.82 -15.16
CA HIS A 308 2.08 -15.54 -15.80
C HIS A 308 2.00 -14.46 -16.87
N HIS A 309 0.86 -14.30 -17.52
CA HIS A 309 0.65 -13.30 -18.57
C HIS A 309 0.47 -11.89 -17.98
N ASN A 310 -0.11 -11.80 -16.80
CA ASN A 310 -0.41 -10.55 -16.07
C ASN A 310 0.75 -10.09 -15.14
N ARG A 311 1.90 -10.78 -15.15
CA ARG A 311 3.14 -10.36 -14.46
C ARG A 311 4.03 -9.58 -15.40
#